data_5faabc69732bedaa2283228d6b1db53f
#
_entry.id   5faabc69732bedaa2283228d6b1db53f
#
_cell.length_a   1.000
_cell.length_b   1.000
_cell.length_c   1.000
_cell.angle_alpha   90.00
_cell.angle_beta   90.00
_cell.angle_gamma   90.00
#
_symmetry.space_group_name_H-M   'P 1'
#
loop_
_entity.id
_entity.type
_entity.pdbx_description
1 polymer ?
#
loop_
_entity_poly.entity_id
_entity_poly.type
_entity_poly.pdbx_seq_one_letter_code
_entity_poly.pdbx_strand_id
1 'polypeptide(L)' 'MKKVKHYSFMFRNNSGDTVATMTLATPVKLDVFELGDDLAMSLIHQLGININTKVTVDTID' A
#
# COMPACT_ATOMS: atom_id res chain seq x y z
N MET A 1 -1.51 27.11 1.66
CA MET A 1 -0.93 25.88 2.25
C MET A 1 -1.57 24.67 1.63
N LYS A 2 -0.79 23.76 1.07
CA LYS A 2 -1.34 22.56 0.45
C LYS A 2 -1.72 21.54 1.51
N LYS A 3 -2.90 20.97 1.38
CA LYS A 3 -3.31 19.87 2.25
C LYS A 3 -2.51 18.62 1.91
N VAL A 4 -2.03 17.96 2.94
CA VAL A 4 -1.35 16.68 2.79
C VAL A 4 -2.40 15.58 2.81
N LYS A 5 -2.33 14.68 1.84
CA LYS A 5 -3.17 13.49 1.79
C LYS A 5 -2.43 12.33 2.43
N HIS A 6 -3.17 11.54 3.18
CA HIS A 6 -2.61 10.35 3.84
C HIS A 6 -3.17 9.12 3.15
N TYR A 7 -2.26 8.25 2.70
CA TYR A 7 -2.61 6.99 2.07
C TYR A 7 -2.17 5.86 2.98
N SER A 8 -3.09 4.97 3.30
CA SER A 8 -2.79 3.80 4.12
C SER A 8 -2.91 2.55 3.25
N PHE A 9 -1.82 1.81 3.13
CA PHE A 9 -1.75 0.59 2.33
C PHE A 9 -1.75 -0.61 3.28
N MET A 10 -2.65 -1.55 3.03
CA MET A 10 -2.73 -2.78 3.81
C MET A 10 -2.46 -3.95 2.88
N PHE A 11 -1.43 -4.72 3.20
CA PHE A 11 -1.00 -5.87 2.42
C PHE A 11 -1.41 -7.15 3.12
N ARG A 12 -2.10 -8.02 2.40
CA ARG A 12 -2.59 -9.29 2.92
C ARG A 12 -2.03 -10.46 2.15
N ASN A 13 -1.93 -11.60 2.80
CA ASN A 13 -1.57 -12.84 2.12
C ASN A 13 -2.81 -13.48 1.49
N ASN A 14 -2.63 -14.64 0.83
CA ASN A 14 -3.74 -15.33 0.18
C ASN A 14 -4.77 -15.91 1.17
N SER A 15 -4.39 -16.02 2.43
CA SER A 15 -5.29 -16.46 3.50
C SER A 15 -6.11 -15.31 4.09
N GLY A 16 -5.87 -14.08 3.66
CA GLY A 16 -6.60 -12.91 4.14
C GLY A 16 -6.00 -12.24 5.37
N ASP A 17 -4.87 -12.73 5.86
CA ASP A 17 -4.20 -12.13 7.02
C ASP A 17 -3.38 -10.92 6.60
N THR A 18 -3.42 -9.87 7.41
CA THR A 18 -2.59 -8.68 7.18
C THR A 18 -1.13 -9.00 7.55
N VAL A 19 -0.24 -8.89 6.57
CA VAL A 19 1.18 -9.19 6.76
C VAL A 19 2.06 -7.96 6.78
N ALA A 20 1.55 -6.82 6.29
CA ALA A 20 2.29 -5.56 6.31
C ALA A 20 1.33 -4.39 6.14
N THR A 21 1.72 -3.24 6.67
CA THR A 21 1.00 -1.98 6.45
C THR A 21 2.02 -0.89 6.16
N MET A 22 1.58 0.11 5.38
CA MET A 22 2.42 1.25 5.06
C MET A 22 1.55 2.50 5.01
N THR A 23 2.05 3.60 5.53
CA THR A 23 1.37 4.89 5.46
C THR A 23 2.26 5.88 4.74
N LEU A 24 1.69 6.64 3.83
CA LEU A 24 2.38 7.67 3.07
C LEU A 24 1.60 8.98 3.16
N ALA A 25 2.30 10.06 3.47
CA ALA A 25 1.72 11.40 3.51
C ALA A 25 2.35 12.26 2.41
N THR A 26 1.53 12.81 1.53
CA THR A 26 2.01 13.63 0.42
C THR A 26 0.93 14.59 -0.05
N PRO A 27 1.28 15.80 -0.49
CA PRO A 27 0.30 16.72 -1.10
C PRO A 27 -0.06 16.32 -2.54
N VAL A 28 0.65 15.36 -3.12
CA VAL A 28 0.45 14.93 -4.51
C VAL A 28 -0.59 13.82 -4.56
N LYS A 29 -1.51 13.91 -5.53
CA LYS A 29 -2.45 12.82 -5.79
C LYS A 29 -1.72 11.66 -6.46
N LEU A 30 -1.83 10.48 -5.88
CA LEU A 30 -1.14 9.28 -6.36
C LEU A 30 -2.10 8.35 -7.09
N ASP A 31 -1.56 7.60 -8.07
CA ASP A 31 -2.24 6.44 -8.61
C ASP A 31 -2.04 5.28 -7.62
N VAL A 32 -3.01 5.11 -6.73
CA VAL A 32 -2.89 4.16 -5.62
C VAL A 32 -2.90 2.71 -6.08
N PHE A 33 -3.52 2.41 -7.22
CA PHE A 33 -3.55 1.04 -7.74
C PHE A 33 -2.17 0.63 -8.26
N GLU A 34 -1.57 1.47 -9.06
CA GLU A 34 -0.23 1.21 -9.60
C GLU A 34 0.81 1.19 -8.49
N LEU A 35 0.76 2.17 -7.59
CA LEU A 35 1.70 2.25 -6.47
C LEU A 35 1.53 1.05 -5.52
N GLY A 36 0.30 0.65 -5.25
CA GLY A 36 0.02 -0.52 -4.42
C GLY A 36 0.62 -1.79 -4.99
N ASP A 37 0.47 -2.02 -6.29
CA ASP A 37 1.07 -3.16 -6.97
C ASP A 37 2.59 -3.15 -6.88
N ASP A 38 3.21 -2.01 -7.14
CA ASP A 38 4.66 -1.85 -7.08
C ASP A 38 5.18 -2.12 -5.67
N LEU A 39 4.50 -1.59 -4.67
CA LEU A 39 4.87 -1.80 -3.27
C LEU A 39 4.73 -3.27 -2.86
N ALA A 40 3.64 -3.92 -3.28
CA ALA A 40 3.42 -5.33 -2.99
C ALA A 40 4.53 -6.20 -3.59
N MET A 41 4.87 -5.97 -4.86
CA MET A 41 5.94 -6.71 -5.53
C MET A 41 7.29 -6.49 -4.85
N SER A 42 7.57 -5.25 -4.46
CA SER A 42 8.80 -4.90 -3.75
C SER A 42 8.90 -5.63 -2.40
N LEU A 43 7.81 -5.67 -1.66
CA LEU A 43 7.76 -6.35 -0.36
C LEU A 43 7.91 -7.86 -0.50
N ILE A 44 7.28 -8.47 -1.50
CA ILE A 44 7.44 -9.89 -1.79
C ILE A 44 8.92 -10.20 -2.02
N HIS A 45 9.57 -9.37 -2.82
CA HIS A 45 10.97 -9.57 -3.18
C HIS A 45 11.90 -9.40 -1.97
N GLN A 46 11.66 -8.39 -1.15
CA GLN A 46 12.55 -8.08 -0.03
C GLN A 46 12.31 -8.94 1.20
N LEU A 47 11.06 -9.26 1.49
CA LEU A 47 10.70 -10.00 2.70
C LEU A 47 10.58 -11.51 2.45
N GLY A 48 10.44 -11.93 1.20
CA GLY A 48 10.28 -13.32 0.85
C GLY A 48 8.96 -13.93 1.32
N ILE A 49 7.92 -13.10 1.49
CA ILE A 49 6.61 -13.55 1.93
C ILE A 49 5.61 -13.46 0.79
N ASN A 50 4.55 -14.26 0.86
CA ASN A 50 3.47 -14.19 -0.11
C ASN A 50 2.53 -13.03 0.22
N ILE A 51 2.35 -12.13 -0.73
CA ILE A 51 1.42 -11.01 -0.61
C ILE A 51 0.47 -11.06 -1.80
N ASN A 52 -0.83 -10.93 -1.51
CA ASN A 52 -1.83 -10.78 -2.56
C ASN A 52 -1.65 -9.41 -3.22
N THR A 53 -1.62 -9.37 -4.55
CA THR A 53 -1.42 -8.13 -5.29
C THR A 53 -2.62 -7.18 -5.19
N LYS A 54 -3.75 -7.64 -4.69
CA LYS A 54 -4.88 -6.77 -4.40
C LYS A 54 -4.64 -6.06 -3.07
N VAL A 55 -4.10 -4.87 -3.15
CA VAL A 55 -3.76 -4.07 -1.97
C VAL A 55 -4.94 -3.20 -1.59
N THR A 56 -5.29 -3.20 -0.29
CA THR A 56 -6.33 -2.29 0.21
C THR A 56 -5.70 -0.94 0.49
N VAL A 57 -6.28 0.11 -0.08
CA VAL A 57 -5.78 1.48 0.08
C VAL A 57 -6.89 2.36 0.63
N ASP A 58 -6.65 2.99 1.76
CA ASP A 58 -7.53 4.00 2.33
C ASP A 58 -6.90 5.37 2.17
N THR A 59 -7.70 6.34 1.77
CA THR A 59 -7.25 7.73 1.63
C THR A 59 -7.93 8.58 2.70
N ILE A 60 -7.13 9.31 3.46
CA ILE A 60 -7.61 10.24 4.48
C ILE A 60 -7.12 11.63 4.12
N ASP A 61 -8.05 12.54 3.95
CA ASP A 61 -7.72 13.94 3.65
C ASP A 61 -7.58 14.76 4.94
#